data_3e91e7e6ed11e694c2dde48b0bf35839
#
_entry.id   3e91e7e6ed11e694c2dde48b0bf35839
#
_cell.length_a   1.000
_cell.length_b   1.000
_cell.length_c   1.000
_cell.angle_alpha   90.00
_cell.angle_beta   90.00
_cell.angle_gamma   90.00
#
_symmetry.space_group_name_H-M   'P 1'
#
loop_
_entity.id
_entity.type
_entity.pdbx_description
1 polymer ?
#
loop_
_entity_poly.entity_id
_entity_poly.type
_entity_poly.pdbx_seq_one_letter_code
_entity_poly.pdbx_strand_id
1 'polypeptide(L)'
;MQKRYEKACIWEHRHLSLMKFRKSHREEVPVSMDDTAPSAPEGAAPAASGPNDAPADPAAPRYKFPTWFDLLALVGLFVVIQLVVAFVLLLAGARMPDAAALGSADETVAARAHAAAAQFNFYAYPLTMGLMIGLTLIYRRLRGGNRRLGRYAVRGLNPALILWGMLLMAATNVVLEPLLQLLPEIPDFYGRGWRALLLTVVMAPLAEEFLCRGILLDAARAKGGAAYGLLFSALFFGVIHFYPAAVVNAFVMGLLLGFIYIRSNSLYIVVILHAFNNALAMLLLTLGYAHTTLYELMSAHGLKMLYTVVYGVSLGIFLVAGYMVWKTIARLREQEQAAAEAQ
;
A
#
# COMPACT_ATOMS: atom_id res chain seq x y z
N MET A 1 -4.16 38.51 17.44
CA MET A 1 -4.98 37.43 18.04
C MET A 1 -6.47 37.50 17.69
N GLN A 2 -7.03 38.68 17.40
CA GLN A 2 -8.48 38.88 17.14
C GLN A 2 -9.01 38.21 15.83
N LYS A 3 -8.22 38.15 14.76
CA LYS A 3 -8.64 37.52 13.48
C LYS A 3 -8.76 35.99 13.48
N ARG A 4 -8.32 35.30 14.53
CA ARG A 4 -8.46 33.84 14.67
C ARG A 4 -9.79 33.43 15.33
N TYR A 5 -10.39 34.30 16.13
CA TYR A 5 -11.68 34.03 16.78
C TYR A 5 -12.87 34.23 15.85
N GLU A 6 -12.80 35.18 14.91
CA GLU A 6 -13.88 35.39 13.94
C GLU A 6 -14.08 34.24 12.94
N LYS A 7 -13.00 33.55 12.56
CA LYS A 7 -13.11 32.38 11.65
C LYS A 7 -13.67 31.13 12.35
N ALA A 8 -13.50 30.98 13.64
CA ALA A 8 -14.06 29.87 14.40
C ALA A 8 -15.58 30.02 14.60
N CYS A 9 -16.06 31.24 14.85
CA CYS A 9 -17.50 31.53 15.01
C CYS A 9 -18.31 31.31 13.72
N ILE A 10 -17.72 31.64 12.55
CA ILE A 10 -18.40 31.48 11.25
C ILE A 10 -18.52 29.98 10.87
N TRP A 11 -17.57 29.16 11.34
CA TRP A 11 -17.59 27.71 11.04
C TRP A 11 -18.66 26.97 11.86
N GLU A 12 -18.85 27.36 13.10
CA GLU A 12 -19.84 26.75 14.00
C GLU A 12 -21.29 27.08 13.60
N HIS A 13 -21.55 28.30 13.10
CA HIS A 13 -22.88 28.70 12.62
C HIS A 13 -23.30 28.00 11.32
N ARG A 14 -22.37 27.65 10.46
CA ARG A 14 -22.65 26.89 9.22
C ARG A 14 -23.01 25.40 9.49
N HIS A 15 -22.40 24.80 10.51
CA HIS A 15 -22.70 23.40 10.87
C HIS A 15 -24.07 23.23 11.55
N LEU A 16 -24.47 24.19 12.36
CA LEU A 16 -25.78 24.19 13.02
C LEU A 16 -26.95 24.44 12.04
N SER A 17 -26.74 25.21 10.98
CA SER A 17 -27.72 25.45 9.93
C SER A 17 -27.98 24.23 9.07
N LEU A 18 -26.97 23.41 8.78
CA LEU A 18 -27.10 22.17 7.99
C LEU A 18 -27.77 21.03 8.78
N MET A 19 -27.62 21.01 10.10
CA MET A 19 -28.31 20.00 10.94
C MET A 19 -29.79 20.31 11.13
N LYS A 20 -30.23 21.59 11.11
CA LYS A 20 -31.65 21.97 11.19
C LYS A 20 -32.40 21.66 9.88
N PHE A 21 -31.74 21.72 8.72
CA PHE A 21 -32.39 21.43 7.43
C PHE A 21 -32.71 19.94 7.23
N ARG A 22 -31.98 19.05 7.92
CA ARG A 22 -32.17 17.59 7.80
C ARG A 22 -33.27 17.01 8.70
N LYS A 23 -33.84 17.83 9.61
CA LYS A 23 -34.91 17.40 10.55
C LYS A 23 -36.31 17.80 10.13
N SER A 24 -36.48 18.62 9.05
CA SER A 24 -37.77 19.22 8.65
C SER A 24 -38.51 18.48 7.52
N HIS A 25 -38.00 17.36 7.00
CA HIS A 25 -38.69 16.58 5.95
C HIS A 25 -38.93 15.13 6.37
N ARG A 26 -39.61 14.97 7.53
CA ARG A 26 -40.30 13.72 7.88
C ARG A 26 -41.70 14.06 8.34
N GLU A 27 -42.55 14.49 7.41
CA GLU A 27 -43.98 14.52 7.61
C GLU A 27 -44.62 13.25 7.01
N GLU A 28 -45.43 12.64 7.85
CA GLU A 28 -46.17 11.40 7.59
C GLU A 28 -47.27 11.64 6.52
N VAL A 29 -47.32 10.74 5.54
CA VAL A 29 -48.42 10.71 4.55
C VAL A 29 -49.40 9.64 5.02
N PRO A 30 -50.71 9.94 5.17
CA PRO A 30 -51.70 8.96 5.57
C PRO A 30 -52.03 8.01 4.39
N VAL A 31 -52.09 6.73 4.73
CA VAL A 31 -52.48 5.64 3.84
C VAL A 31 -53.99 5.72 3.60
N SER A 32 -54.43 5.96 2.36
CA SER A 32 -55.76 5.65 1.93
C SER A 32 -55.74 4.39 1.03
N MET A 33 -56.47 3.37 1.46
CA MET A 33 -56.79 2.19 0.65
C MET A 33 -57.68 2.62 -0.50
N ASP A 34 -57.24 2.33 -1.74
CA ASP A 34 -58.18 2.07 -2.83
C ASP A 34 -57.53 1.05 -3.82
N ASP A 35 -58.25 -0.04 -4.01
CA ASP A 35 -57.91 -1.17 -4.84
C ASP A 35 -58.17 -0.81 -6.31
N THR A 36 -57.12 -0.70 -7.11
CA THR A 36 -57.10 -1.12 -8.53
C THR A 36 -55.70 -0.93 -9.12
N ALA A 37 -54.92 -1.99 -9.19
CA ALA A 37 -53.65 -2.01 -9.88
C ALA A 37 -53.82 -2.39 -11.35
N PRO A 38 -53.22 -1.65 -12.29
CA PRO A 38 -52.92 -2.19 -13.62
C PRO A 38 -51.57 -2.92 -13.60
N SER A 39 -51.59 -4.12 -14.17
CA SER A 39 -50.45 -5.00 -14.36
C SER A 39 -49.27 -4.29 -15.03
N ALA A 40 -48.08 -4.33 -14.37
CA ALA A 40 -46.80 -3.90 -14.94
C ALA A 40 -46.31 -4.92 -15.98
N PRO A 41 -45.59 -4.49 -17.02
CA PRO A 41 -45.01 -5.41 -18.01
C PRO A 41 -43.84 -6.20 -17.39
N GLU A 42 -43.93 -7.51 -17.43
CA GLU A 42 -42.83 -8.44 -17.22
C GLU A 42 -41.71 -8.17 -18.24
N GLY A 43 -40.51 -7.91 -17.81
CA GLY A 43 -39.37 -7.91 -18.71
C GLY A 43 -38.24 -6.90 -18.45
N ALA A 44 -37.97 -6.53 -17.19
CA ALA A 44 -36.69 -5.91 -16.85
C ALA A 44 -35.88 -6.87 -15.95
N ALA A 45 -34.95 -7.57 -16.54
CA ALA A 45 -33.97 -8.33 -15.78
C ALA A 45 -33.24 -7.39 -14.78
N PRO A 46 -33.11 -7.77 -13.50
CA PRO A 46 -32.32 -6.96 -12.54
C PRO A 46 -30.89 -6.88 -13.04
N ALA A 47 -30.35 -5.66 -13.07
CA ALA A 47 -28.95 -5.42 -13.36
C ALA A 47 -28.09 -6.38 -12.53
N ALA A 48 -27.24 -7.17 -13.19
CA ALA A 48 -26.39 -8.16 -12.55
C ALA A 48 -25.53 -7.47 -11.50
N SER A 49 -25.89 -7.65 -10.24
CA SER A 49 -25.04 -7.30 -9.10
C SER A 49 -23.73 -8.06 -9.26
N GLY A 50 -22.60 -7.34 -9.19
CA GLY A 50 -21.28 -7.97 -9.31
C GLY A 50 -21.09 -9.06 -8.25
N PRO A 51 -20.21 -10.03 -8.46
CA PRO A 51 -20.00 -11.18 -7.55
C PRO A 51 -19.57 -10.81 -6.11
N ASN A 52 -19.48 -9.52 -5.79
CA ASN A 52 -19.18 -9.01 -4.45
C ASN A 52 -20.40 -8.45 -3.69
N ASP A 53 -21.59 -8.36 -4.33
CA ASP A 53 -22.80 -7.76 -3.75
C ASP A 53 -23.85 -8.79 -3.32
N ALA A 54 -23.54 -10.07 -3.43
CA ALA A 54 -24.40 -11.12 -2.87
C ALA A 54 -24.48 -10.94 -1.34
N PRO A 55 -25.68 -10.97 -0.73
CA PRO A 55 -25.83 -10.95 0.72
C PRO A 55 -24.98 -12.07 1.33
N ALA A 56 -24.22 -11.72 2.38
CA ALA A 56 -23.31 -12.66 3.04
C ALA A 56 -24.11 -13.91 3.45
N ASP A 57 -23.73 -15.07 2.95
CA ASP A 57 -24.29 -16.36 3.36
C ASP A 57 -24.21 -16.47 4.90
N PRO A 58 -25.35 -16.57 5.61
CA PRO A 58 -25.35 -16.68 7.06
C PRO A 58 -24.61 -17.91 7.58
N ALA A 59 -24.37 -18.92 6.73
CA ALA A 59 -23.56 -20.11 7.01
C ALA A 59 -22.06 -19.93 6.74
N ALA A 60 -21.64 -18.78 6.17
CA ALA A 60 -20.22 -18.53 5.90
C ALA A 60 -19.40 -18.44 7.20
N PRO A 61 -18.21 -19.08 7.27
CA PRO A 61 -17.39 -19.08 8.47
C PRO A 61 -17.00 -17.64 8.85
N ARG A 62 -17.39 -17.20 10.08
CA ARG A 62 -17.06 -15.89 10.60
C ARG A 62 -15.64 -15.89 11.18
N TYR A 63 -14.68 -15.34 10.44
CA TYR A 63 -13.30 -15.21 10.90
C TYR A 63 -13.17 -14.11 11.97
N LYS A 64 -12.41 -14.40 13.05
CA LYS A 64 -12.12 -13.43 14.12
C LYS A 64 -10.93 -12.54 13.77
N PHE A 65 -9.92 -13.08 13.09
CA PHE A 65 -8.71 -12.37 12.67
C PHE A 65 -8.83 -11.90 11.19
N PRO A 66 -8.26 -10.72 10.86
CA PRO A 66 -7.67 -9.75 11.75
C PRO A 66 -8.68 -8.69 12.24
N THR A 67 -8.33 -8.01 13.33
CA THR A 67 -8.97 -6.78 13.82
C THR A 67 -7.96 -5.63 13.83
N TRP A 68 -8.40 -4.40 14.09
CA TRP A 68 -7.49 -3.26 14.26
C TRP A 68 -6.53 -3.43 15.44
N PHE A 69 -6.95 -4.13 16.51
CA PHE A 69 -6.05 -4.51 17.61
C PHE A 69 -4.98 -5.51 17.15
N ASP A 70 -5.33 -6.43 16.24
CA ASP A 70 -4.33 -7.36 15.67
C ASP A 70 -3.31 -6.61 14.80
N LEU A 71 -3.70 -5.49 14.14
CA LEU A 71 -2.74 -4.64 13.43
C LEU A 71 -1.70 -4.07 14.40
N LEU A 72 -2.12 -3.49 15.51
CA LEU A 72 -1.20 -2.96 16.53
C LEU A 72 -0.33 -4.07 17.15
N ALA A 73 -0.92 -5.23 17.42
CA ALA A 73 -0.18 -6.39 17.94
C ALA A 73 0.88 -6.88 16.94
N LEU A 74 0.58 -6.92 15.64
CA LEU A 74 1.52 -7.32 14.59
C LEU A 74 2.64 -6.28 14.39
N VAL A 75 2.33 -4.99 14.49
CA VAL A 75 3.36 -3.92 14.46
C VAL A 75 4.26 -4.03 15.69
N GLY A 76 3.69 -4.21 16.89
CA GLY A 76 4.46 -4.44 18.12
C GLY A 76 5.34 -5.71 18.02
N LEU A 77 4.79 -6.80 17.48
CA LEU A 77 5.53 -8.02 17.22
C LEU A 77 6.72 -7.77 16.28
N PHE A 78 6.51 -7.01 15.19
CA PHE A 78 7.58 -6.65 14.25
C PHE A 78 8.72 -5.89 14.94
N VAL A 79 8.40 -4.91 15.80
CA VAL A 79 9.41 -4.17 16.58
C VAL A 79 10.18 -5.12 17.51
N VAL A 80 9.49 -5.99 18.25
CA VAL A 80 10.12 -6.95 19.15
C VAL A 80 11.04 -7.90 18.39
N ILE A 81 10.62 -8.41 17.25
CA ILE A 81 11.43 -9.28 16.40
C ILE A 81 12.71 -8.55 15.95
N GLN A 82 12.61 -7.29 15.51
CA GLN A 82 13.77 -6.51 15.10
C GLN A 82 14.77 -6.34 16.24
N LEU A 83 14.30 -6.01 17.44
CA LEU A 83 15.16 -5.87 18.62
C LEU A 83 15.83 -7.19 18.98
N VAL A 84 15.10 -8.30 18.98
CA VAL A 84 15.63 -9.64 19.26
C VAL A 84 16.66 -10.05 18.20
N VAL A 85 16.39 -9.86 16.93
CA VAL A 85 17.31 -10.20 15.84
C VAL A 85 18.58 -9.34 15.93
N ALA A 86 18.44 -8.03 16.16
CA ALA A 86 19.59 -7.14 16.34
C ALA A 86 20.44 -7.59 17.54
N PHE A 87 19.83 -7.91 18.67
CA PHE A 87 20.51 -8.40 19.86
C PHE A 87 21.25 -9.73 19.60
N VAL A 88 20.62 -10.69 18.94
CA VAL A 88 21.26 -11.97 18.60
C VAL A 88 22.44 -11.76 17.65
N LEU A 89 22.32 -10.89 16.65
CA LEU A 89 23.41 -10.58 15.74
C LEU A 89 24.59 -9.90 16.46
N LEU A 90 24.31 -9.02 17.43
CA LEU A 90 25.35 -8.40 18.27
C LEU A 90 26.09 -9.45 19.11
N LEU A 91 25.36 -10.38 19.74
CA LEU A 91 25.97 -11.49 20.46
C LEU A 91 26.80 -12.40 19.55
N ALA A 92 26.42 -12.52 18.27
CA ALA A 92 27.21 -13.24 17.26
C ALA A 92 28.41 -12.45 16.72
N GLY A 93 28.66 -11.25 17.25
CA GLY A 93 29.81 -10.42 16.87
C GLY A 93 29.57 -9.46 15.70
N ALA A 94 28.30 -9.33 15.23
CA ALA A 94 27.97 -8.31 14.24
C ALA A 94 28.09 -6.91 14.84
N ARG A 95 28.48 -5.94 14.02
CA ARG A 95 28.56 -4.52 14.45
C ARG A 95 27.33 -3.78 13.99
N MET A 96 26.72 -3.01 14.89
CA MET A 96 25.66 -2.08 14.51
C MET A 96 26.21 -1.01 13.57
N PRO A 97 25.43 -0.62 12.54
CA PRO A 97 25.79 0.53 11.72
C PRO A 97 25.88 1.79 12.58
N ASP A 98 26.94 2.57 12.37
CA ASP A 98 27.09 3.87 13.04
C ASP A 98 26.29 4.93 12.26
N ALA A 99 25.18 5.38 12.85
CA ALA A 99 24.27 6.35 12.22
C ALA A 99 24.97 7.71 11.97
N ALA A 100 25.91 8.12 12.85
CA ALA A 100 26.64 9.38 12.65
C ALA A 100 27.64 9.25 11.48
N ALA A 101 28.26 8.08 11.32
CA ALA A 101 29.20 7.82 10.24
C ALA A 101 28.51 7.72 8.87
N LEU A 102 27.23 7.32 8.79
CA LEU A 102 26.46 7.28 7.55
C LEU A 102 26.30 8.67 6.90
N GLY A 103 26.18 9.74 7.71
CA GLY A 103 26.10 11.13 7.27
C GLY A 103 27.43 11.88 7.27
N SER A 104 28.58 11.19 7.36
CA SER A 104 29.89 11.83 7.44
C SER A 104 30.23 12.57 6.13
N ALA A 105 30.82 13.77 6.27
CA ALA A 105 31.36 14.51 5.14
C ALA A 105 32.62 13.85 4.54
N ASP A 106 33.32 12.98 5.32
CA ASP A 106 34.40 12.14 4.81
C ASP A 106 33.81 10.95 4.04
N GLU A 107 33.96 10.97 2.72
CA GLU A 107 33.47 9.94 1.83
C GLU A 107 33.96 8.53 2.17
N THR A 108 35.20 8.41 2.72
CA THR A 108 35.77 7.09 3.09
C THR A 108 35.11 6.54 4.34
N VAL A 109 34.79 7.40 5.30
CA VAL A 109 34.03 7.05 6.52
C VAL A 109 32.61 6.68 6.17
N ALA A 110 31.95 7.50 5.38
CA ALA A 110 30.57 7.25 4.92
C ALA A 110 30.48 5.93 4.12
N ALA A 111 31.38 5.68 3.17
CA ALA A 111 31.40 4.46 2.38
C ALA A 111 31.56 3.20 3.24
N ARG A 112 32.41 3.22 4.25
CA ARG A 112 32.60 2.12 5.20
C ARG A 112 31.33 1.89 6.04
N ALA A 113 30.71 2.97 6.51
CA ALA A 113 29.47 2.90 7.27
C ALA A 113 28.32 2.32 6.44
N HIS A 114 28.16 2.76 5.18
CA HIS A 114 27.17 2.21 4.25
C HIS A 114 27.42 0.72 3.93
N ALA A 115 28.68 0.30 3.78
CA ALA A 115 29.02 -1.11 3.58
C ALA A 115 28.69 -1.96 4.82
N ALA A 116 28.97 -1.44 6.02
CA ALA A 116 28.64 -2.09 7.29
C ALA A 116 27.10 -2.19 7.47
N ALA A 117 26.36 -1.12 7.16
CA ALA A 117 24.90 -1.12 7.19
C ALA A 117 24.30 -2.15 6.22
N ALA A 118 24.79 -2.18 4.97
CA ALA A 118 24.37 -3.17 3.99
C ALA A 118 24.65 -4.60 4.45
N GLN A 119 25.79 -4.85 5.08
CA GLN A 119 26.14 -6.17 5.60
C GLN A 119 25.24 -6.57 6.77
N PHE A 120 25.03 -5.68 7.75
CA PHE A 120 24.15 -5.94 8.89
C PHE A 120 22.73 -6.24 8.44
N ASN A 121 22.16 -5.38 7.58
CA ASN A 121 20.79 -5.53 7.08
C ASN A 121 20.62 -6.78 6.23
N PHE A 122 21.64 -7.19 5.49
CA PHE A 122 21.60 -8.41 4.68
C PHE A 122 21.38 -9.69 5.51
N TYR A 123 21.82 -9.71 6.77
CA TYR A 123 21.53 -10.80 7.70
C TYR A 123 20.29 -10.53 8.55
N ALA A 124 20.13 -9.31 9.04
CA ALA A 124 19.03 -8.94 9.94
C ALA A 124 17.66 -9.05 9.27
N TYR A 125 17.52 -8.56 8.04
CA TYR A 125 16.25 -8.48 7.36
C TYR A 125 15.61 -9.85 7.06
N PRO A 126 16.32 -10.82 6.46
CA PRO A 126 15.73 -12.15 6.20
C PRO A 126 15.33 -12.88 7.49
N LEU A 127 16.12 -12.74 8.55
CA LEU A 127 15.78 -13.31 9.85
C LEU A 127 14.52 -12.66 10.43
N THR A 128 14.45 -11.34 10.40
CA THR A 128 13.27 -10.58 10.86
C THR A 128 12.02 -10.95 10.07
N MET A 129 12.09 -10.95 8.75
CA MET A 129 10.95 -11.26 7.91
C MET A 129 10.54 -12.73 7.98
N GLY A 130 11.50 -13.64 8.07
CA GLY A 130 11.22 -15.07 8.26
C GLY A 130 10.48 -15.35 9.56
N LEU A 131 10.96 -14.76 10.67
CA LEU A 131 10.29 -14.84 11.97
C LEU A 131 8.91 -14.17 11.94
N MET A 132 8.81 -12.98 11.33
CA MET A 132 7.54 -12.25 11.21
C MET A 132 6.50 -13.05 10.44
N ILE A 133 6.85 -13.65 9.31
CA ILE A 133 5.97 -14.51 8.51
C ILE A 133 5.54 -15.73 9.34
N GLY A 134 6.49 -16.44 9.96
CA GLY A 134 6.21 -17.64 10.75
C GLY A 134 5.28 -17.34 11.94
N LEU A 135 5.61 -16.32 12.74
CA LEU A 135 4.81 -15.93 13.90
C LEU A 135 3.45 -15.35 13.50
N THR A 136 3.35 -14.60 12.40
CA THR A 136 2.06 -14.13 11.88
C THR A 136 1.16 -15.30 11.46
N LEU A 137 1.70 -16.36 10.84
CA LEU A 137 0.93 -17.55 10.48
C LEU A 137 0.43 -18.30 11.72
N ILE A 138 1.25 -18.42 12.77
CA ILE A 138 0.86 -19.01 14.05
C ILE A 138 -0.22 -18.14 14.72
N TYR A 139 0.03 -16.85 14.86
CA TYR A 139 -0.89 -15.90 15.46
C TYR A 139 -2.26 -15.90 14.76
N ARG A 140 -2.27 -15.87 13.42
CA ARG A 140 -3.48 -15.97 12.62
C ARG A 140 -4.27 -17.25 12.91
N ARG A 141 -3.60 -18.39 13.07
CA ARG A 141 -4.26 -19.67 13.44
C ARG A 141 -4.89 -19.60 14.83
N LEU A 142 -4.15 -19.11 15.81
CA LEU A 142 -4.61 -18.96 17.19
C LEU A 142 -5.80 -18.00 17.31
N ARG A 143 -5.83 -16.94 16.50
CA ARG A 143 -6.89 -15.93 16.45
C ARG A 143 -8.11 -16.35 15.59
N GLY A 144 -8.14 -17.55 15.06
CA GLY A 144 -9.26 -18.03 14.24
C GLY A 144 -9.39 -17.30 12.90
N GLY A 145 -8.27 -17.03 12.25
CA GLY A 145 -8.22 -16.43 10.92
C GLY A 145 -8.37 -17.45 9.78
N ASN A 146 -8.65 -16.94 8.58
CA ASN A 146 -8.64 -17.72 7.36
C ASN A 146 -7.23 -18.33 7.14
N ARG A 147 -7.16 -19.57 6.69
CA ARG A 147 -5.90 -20.28 6.43
C ARG A 147 -5.43 -20.23 4.98
N ARG A 148 -6.20 -19.59 4.09
CA ARG A 148 -5.81 -19.41 2.68
C ARG A 148 -4.57 -18.54 2.61
N LEU A 149 -3.66 -18.88 1.70
CA LEU A 149 -2.46 -18.11 1.38
C LEU A 149 -2.58 -17.59 -0.04
N GLY A 150 -2.00 -16.43 -0.28
CA GLY A 150 -1.86 -15.88 -1.61
C GLY A 150 -1.12 -16.80 -2.56
N ARG A 151 -1.43 -16.75 -3.83
CA ARG A 151 -0.90 -17.63 -4.85
C ARG A 151 0.03 -16.90 -5.80
N TYR A 152 1.11 -17.56 -6.17
CA TYR A 152 1.97 -17.17 -7.26
C TYR A 152 1.36 -17.68 -8.58
N ALA A 153 0.25 -17.06 -9.02
CA ALA A 153 -0.47 -17.47 -10.20
C ALA A 153 0.17 -16.88 -11.46
N VAL A 154 0.70 -17.74 -12.33
CA VAL A 154 1.33 -17.35 -13.60
C VAL A 154 0.30 -16.83 -14.59
N ARG A 155 -0.94 -17.31 -14.55
CA ARG A 155 -2.04 -16.87 -15.43
C ARG A 155 -2.32 -15.36 -15.36
N GLY A 156 -2.03 -14.73 -14.22
CA GLY A 156 -2.17 -13.27 -14.05
C GLY A 156 -1.03 -12.45 -14.66
N LEU A 157 0.06 -13.06 -15.14
CA LEU A 157 1.20 -12.36 -15.72
C LEU A 157 0.83 -11.82 -17.10
N ASN A 158 0.30 -10.60 -17.12
CA ASN A 158 -0.02 -9.86 -18.33
C ASN A 158 1.03 -8.76 -18.55
N PRO A 159 1.78 -8.75 -19.68
CA PRO A 159 2.81 -7.75 -19.93
C PRO A 159 2.28 -6.31 -19.95
N ALA A 160 1.08 -6.09 -20.48
CA ALA A 160 0.46 -4.77 -20.49
C ALA A 160 0.12 -4.31 -19.05
N LEU A 161 -0.36 -5.20 -18.19
CA LEU A 161 -0.63 -4.87 -16.78
C LEU A 161 0.66 -4.53 -16.03
N ILE A 162 1.75 -5.26 -16.28
CA ILE A 162 3.07 -4.98 -15.69
C ILE A 162 3.57 -3.62 -16.18
N LEU A 163 3.55 -3.35 -17.48
CA LEU A 163 4.03 -2.09 -18.05
C LEU A 163 3.23 -0.88 -17.51
N TRP A 164 1.90 -0.95 -17.56
CA TRP A 164 1.06 0.12 -17.02
C TRP A 164 1.19 0.27 -15.52
N GLY A 165 1.38 -0.83 -14.78
CA GLY A 165 1.68 -0.82 -13.36
C GLY A 165 3.01 -0.13 -13.04
N MET A 166 4.08 -0.40 -13.80
CA MET A 166 5.38 0.28 -13.67
C MET A 166 5.25 1.79 -13.92
N LEU A 167 4.55 2.19 -14.98
CA LEU A 167 4.30 3.60 -15.28
C LEU A 167 3.47 4.28 -14.18
N LEU A 168 2.46 3.59 -13.67
CA LEU A 168 1.64 4.08 -12.57
C LEU A 168 2.49 4.32 -11.31
N MET A 169 3.35 3.37 -10.94
CA MET A 169 4.20 3.50 -9.74
C MET A 169 5.26 4.59 -9.92
N ALA A 170 5.90 4.68 -11.08
CA ALA A 170 6.86 5.74 -11.37
C ALA A 170 6.21 7.13 -11.31
N ALA A 171 5.03 7.29 -11.91
CA ALA A 171 4.27 8.53 -11.86
C ALA A 171 3.79 8.86 -10.43
N THR A 172 3.42 7.85 -9.64
CA THR A 172 3.00 8.02 -8.24
C THR A 172 4.12 8.62 -7.40
N ASN A 173 5.37 8.19 -7.56
CA ASN A 173 6.52 8.76 -6.84
C ASN A 173 6.65 10.27 -7.11
N VAL A 174 6.52 10.71 -8.37
CA VAL A 174 6.58 12.14 -8.72
C VAL A 174 5.37 12.90 -8.20
N VAL A 175 4.17 12.32 -8.29
CA VAL A 175 2.92 12.96 -7.81
C VAL A 175 2.91 13.11 -6.28
N LEU A 176 3.51 12.17 -5.56
CA LEU A 176 3.61 12.22 -4.10
C LEU A 176 4.72 13.16 -3.60
N GLU A 177 5.71 13.49 -4.42
CA GLU A 177 6.88 14.26 -4.01
C GLU A 177 6.53 15.52 -3.20
N PRO A 178 5.60 16.42 -3.63
CA PRO A 178 5.28 17.63 -2.86
C PRO A 178 4.70 17.36 -1.47
N LEU A 179 4.00 16.23 -1.30
CA LEU A 179 3.49 15.80 -0.01
C LEU A 179 4.63 15.26 0.88
N LEU A 180 5.52 14.45 0.31
CA LEU A 180 6.63 13.85 1.05
C LEU A 180 7.65 14.89 1.52
N GLN A 181 7.86 15.99 0.76
CA GLN A 181 8.71 17.12 1.16
C GLN A 181 8.23 17.86 2.42
N LEU A 182 6.95 17.73 2.80
CA LEU A 182 6.42 18.31 4.04
C LEU A 182 6.75 17.46 5.28
N LEU A 183 7.32 16.28 5.10
CA LEU A 183 7.61 15.31 6.14
C LEU A 183 9.13 15.24 6.41
N PRO A 184 9.54 14.83 7.61
CA PRO A 184 10.96 14.65 7.91
C PRO A 184 11.65 13.70 6.93
N GLU A 185 12.89 14.04 6.55
CA GLU A 185 13.71 13.22 5.66
C GLU A 185 13.93 11.81 6.21
N ILE A 186 14.07 10.86 5.28
CA ILE A 186 14.33 9.46 5.60
C ILE A 186 15.85 9.29 5.71
N PRO A 187 16.37 8.84 6.86
CA PRO A 187 17.80 8.50 6.96
C PRO A 187 18.17 7.35 6.02
N ASP A 188 19.34 7.43 5.40
CA ASP A 188 19.86 6.38 4.52
C ASP A 188 20.47 5.23 5.33
N PHE A 189 19.62 4.35 5.87
CA PHE A 189 20.04 3.15 6.62
C PHE A 189 20.19 1.89 5.76
N TYR A 190 19.79 1.94 4.48
CA TYR A 190 19.78 0.73 3.63
C TYR A 190 21.19 0.26 3.26
N GLY A 191 22.17 1.16 3.32
CA GLY A 191 23.54 0.90 2.88
C GLY A 191 23.65 0.89 1.35
N ARG A 192 24.84 0.52 0.84
CA ARG A 192 25.19 0.56 -0.59
C ARG A 192 25.85 -0.72 -1.04
N GLY A 193 25.90 -0.92 -2.36
CA GLY A 193 26.53 -2.06 -3.00
C GLY A 193 25.59 -3.25 -3.23
N TRP A 194 26.14 -4.37 -3.71
CA TRP A 194 25.38 -5.51 -4.19
C TRP A 194 24.47 -6.16 -3.12
N ARG A 195 24.89 -6.13 -1.83
CA ARG A 195 24.06 -6.65 -0.73
C ARG A 195 22.81 -5.84 -0.53
N ALA A 196 22.93 -4.51 -0.52
CA ALA A 196 21.78 -3.61 -0.43
C ALA A 196 20.87 -3.79 -1.65
N LEU A 197 21.43 -3.87 -2.87
CA LEU A 197 20.68 -4.11 -4.10
C LEU A 197 19.87 -5.42 -4.05
N LEU A 198 20.53 -6.55 -3.70
CA LEU A 198 19.86 -7.84 -3.61
C LEU A 198 18.79 -7.84 -2.54
N LEU A 199 19.07 -7.23 -1.39
CA LEU A 199 18.12 -7.12 -0.29
C LEU A 199 16.88 -6.33 -0.69
N THR A 200 17.06 -5.10 -1.18
CA THR A 200 15.95 -4.17 -1.42
C THR A 200 15.16 -4.48 -2.68
N VAL A 201 15.81 -4.98 -3.74
CA VAL A 201 15.14 -5.21 -5.03
C VAL A 201 14.56 -6.61 -5.15
N VAL A 202 15.13 -7.59 -4.44
CA VAL A 202 14.68 -9.00 -4.60
C VAL A 202 14.08 -9.53 -3.30
N MET A 203 14.85 -9.54 -2.21
CA MET A 203 14.44 -10.24 -0.99
C MET A 203 13.27 -9.52 -0.29
N ALA A 204 13.33 -8.18 -0.19
CA ALA A 204 12.28 -7.40 0.45
C ALA A 204 10.94 -7.52 -0.29
N PRO A 205 10.84 -7.26 -1.61
CA PRO A 205 9.58 -7.42 -2.32
C PRO A 205 8.97 -8.82 -2.19
N LEU A 206 9.78 -9.87 -2.25
CA LEU A 206 9.29 -11.23 -2.10
C LEU A 206 8.67 -11.48 -0.71
N ALA A 207 9.38 -11.09 0.35
CA ALA A 207 8.94 -11.34 1.72
C ALA A 207 7.76 -10.44 2.12
N GLU A 208 7.81 -9.16 1.76
CA GLU A 208 6.79 -8.17 2.09
C GLU A 208 5.49 -8.42 1.34
N GLU A 209 5.53 -8.72 0.03
CA GLU A 209 4.31 -9.04 -0.71
C GLU A 209 3.68 -10.34 -0.22
N PHE A 210 4.49 -11.35 0.11
CA PHE A 210 3.96 -12.58 0.69
C PHE A 210 3.30 -12.34 2.04
N LEU A 211 3.92 -11.56 2.94
CA LEU A 211 3.35 -11.21 4.23
C LEU A 211 2.09 -10.36 4.08
N CYS A 212 2.19 -9.25 3.33
CA CYS A 212 1.13 -8.25 3.26
C CYS A 212 -0.04 -8.69 2.38
N ARG A 213 0.22 -9.26 1.19
CA ARG A 213 -0.85 -9.67 0.24
C ARG A 213 -1.21 -11.13 0.42
N GLY A 214 -0.21 -11.99 0.53
CA GLY A 214 -0.42 -13.42 0.65
C GLY A 214 -1.01 -13.88 1.99
N ILE A 215 -0.75 -13.17 3.07
CA ILE A 215 -1.20 -13.54 4.41
C ILE A 215 -2.23 -12.57 4.97
N LEU A 216 -1.87 -11.29 5.11
CA LEU A 216 -2.69 -10.30 5.83
C LEU A 216 -3.88 -9.84 5.02
N LEU A 217 -3.68 -9.45 3.75
CA LEU A 217 -4.76 -9.00 2.87
C LEU A 217 -5.80 -10.10 2.67
N ASP A 218 -5.36 -11.33 2.36
CA ASP A 218 -6.27 -12.45 2.14
C ASP A 218 -7.05 -12.82 3.41
N ALA A 219 -6.42 -12.75 4.59
CA ALA A 219 -7.12 -12.98 5.85
C ALA A 219 -8.13 -11.87 6.14
N ALA A 220 -7.74 -10.61 5.96
CA ALA A 220 -8.61 -9.46 6.19
C ALA A 220 -9.77 -9.41 5.17
N ARG A 221 -9.49 -9.70 3.90
CA ARG A 221 -10.50 -9.80 2.84
C ARG A 221 -11.54 -10.88 3.13
N ALA A 222 -11.11 -12.04 3.64
CA ALA A 222 -12.02 -13.14 4.00
C ALA A 222 -12.93 -12.77 5.17
N LYS A 223 -12.51 -11.85 6.05
CA LYS A 223 -13.28 -11.39 7.20
C LYS A 223 -14.23 -10.25 6.88
N GLY A 224 -13.74 -9.21 6.18
CA GLY A 224 -14.45 -7.93 6.03
C GLY A 224 -14.55 -7.43 4.59
N GLY A 225 -14.28 -8.29 3.59
CA GLY A 225 -14.36 -7.92 2.19
C GLY A 225 -13.12 -7.21 1.65
N ALA A 226 -13.17 -6.86 0.36
CA ALA A 226 -12.02 -6.35 -0.39
C ALA A 226 -11.47 -5.03 0.16
N ALA A 227 -12.35 -4.08 0.51
CA ALA A 227 -11.95 -2.77 1.05
C ALA A 227 -11.25 -2.89 2.40
N TYR A 228 -11.79 -3.73 3.29
CA TYR A 228 -11.15 -4.00 4.58
C TYR A 228 -9.77 -4.66 4.42
N GLY A 229 -9.67 -5.65 3.53
CA GLY A 229 -8.40 -6.31 3.24
C GLY A 229 -7.36 -5.34 2.68
N LEU A 230 -7.77 -4.50 1.73
CA LEU A 230 -6.91 -3.49 1.11
C LEU A 230 -6.38 -2.51 2.15
N LEU A 231 -7.28 -1.90 2.94
CA LEU A 231 -6.90 -0.89 3.91
C LEU A 231 -6.03 -1.47 5.04
N PHE A 232 -6.39 -2.65 5.56
CA PHE A 232 -5.63 -3.33 6.62
C PHE A 232 -4.20 -3.64 6.18
N SER A 233 -4.05 -4.23 5.00
CA SER A 233 -2.73 -4.58 4.45
C SER A 233 -1.88 -3.35 4.12
N ALA A 234 -2.49 -2.30 3.55
CA ALA A 234 -1.76 -1.08 3.21
C ALA A 234 -1.33 -0.30 4.45
N LEU A 235 -2.18 -0.24 5.50
CA LEU A 235 -1.81 0.38 6.78
C LEU A 235 -0.68 -0.37 7.47
N PHE A 236 -0.76 -1.71 7.53
CA PHE A 236 0.34 -2.50 8.09
C PHE A 236 1.63 -2.25 7.32
N PHE A 237 1.57 -2.31 5.97
CA PHE A 237 2.72 -2.09 5.10
C PHE A 237 3.32 -0.69 5.29
N GLY A 238 2.49 0.35 5.41
CA GLY A 238 2.95 1.70 5.70
C GLY A 238 3.64 1.80 7.07
N VAL A 239 2.96 1.37 8.14
CA VAL A 239 3.43 1.59 9.52
C VAL A 239 4.75 0.88 9.83
N ILE A 240 5.02 -0.28 9.25
CA ILE A 240 6.30 -0.99 9.46
C ILE A 240 7.53 -0.27 8.87
N HIS A 241 7.34 0.81 8.11
CA HIS A 241 8.44 1.64 7.59
C HIS A 241 8.89 2.74 8.58
N PHE A 242 8.14 3.00 9.66
CA PHE A 242 8.42 3.87 10.79
C PHE A 242 8.64 5.36 10.52
N TYR A 243 9.35 5.75 9.47
CA TYR A 243 9.62 7.15 9.14
C TYR A 243 8.42 7.79 8.43
N PRO A 244 7.98 9.00 8.83
CA PRO A 244 6.73 9.58 8.33
C PRO A 244 6.62 9.63 6.80
N ALA A 245 7.66 10.06 6.10
CA ALA A 245 7.67 10.08 4.64
C ALA A 245 7.59 8.66 4.03
N ALA A 246 8.33 7.69 4.62
CA ALA A 246 8.29 6.30 4.19
C ALA A 246 6.93 5.65 4.49
N VAL A 247 6.32 5.94 5.65
CA VAL A 247 4.98 5.46 6.03
C VAL A 247 3.94 5.90 5.00
N VAL A 248 3.93 7.20 4.64
CA VAL A 248 2.97 7.74 3.65
C VAL A 248 3.21 7.13 2.28
N ASN A 249 4.46 7.10 1.82
CA ASN A 249 4.81 6.52 0.52
C ASN A 249 4.44 5.02 0.46
N ALA A 250 4.86 4.23 1.44
CA ALA A 250 4.56 2.81 1.51
C ALA A 250 3.06 2.54 1.65
N PHE A 251 2.31 3.37 2.40
CA PHE A 251 0.86 3.24 2.48
C PHE A 251 0.19 3.41 1.11
N VAL A 252 0.55 4.47 0.34
CA VAL A 252 -0.01 4.70 -0.99
C VAL A 252 0.39 3.61 -1.97
N MET A 253 1.67 3.22 -1.98
CA MET A 253 2.13 2.07 -2.78
C MET A 253 1.44 0.78 -2.34
N GLY A 254 1.20 0.65 -1.03
CA GLY A 254 0.44 -0.44 -0.43
C GLY A 254 -0.99 -0.56 -0.97
N LEU A 255 -1.68 0.56 -1.14
CA LEU A 255 -3.02 0.62 -1.75
C LEU A 255 -2.98 0.21 -3.23
N LEU A 256 -2.02 0.72 -4.00
CA LEU A 256 -1.89 0.40 -5.43
C LEU A 256 -1.60 -1.08 -5.66
N LEU A 257 -0.58 -1.61 -4.98
CA LEU A 257 -0.22 -3.03 -5.08
C LEU A 257 -1.33 -3.95 -4.57
N GLY A 258 -1.96 -3.58 -3.44
CA GLY A 258 -3.09 -4.34 -2.90
C GLY A 258 -4.30 -4.36 -3.84
N PHE A 259 -4.62 -3.23 -4.48
CA PHE A 259 -5.68 -3.15 -5.49
C PHE A 259 -5.37 -4.07 -6.68
N ILE A 260 -4.14 -4.01 -7.22
CA ILE A 260 -3.71 -4.86 -8.34
C ILE A 260 -3.78 -6.34 -7.93
N TYR A 261 -3.32 -6.68 -6.71
CA TYR A 261 -3.38 -8.04 -6.18
C TYR A 261 -4.81 -8.57 -6.06
N ILE A 262 -5.73 -7.80 -5.45
CA ILE A 262 -7.15 -8.21 -5.30
C ILE A 262 -7.77 -8.51 -6.66
N ARG A 263 -7.36 -7.78 -7.69
CA ARG A 263 -7.94 -7.86 -9.03
C ARG A 263 -7.28 -8.92 -9.91
N SER A 264 -5.97 -9.10 -9.82
CA SER A 264 -5.20 -10.05 -10.61
C SER A 264 -5.05 -11.43 -9.94
N ASN A 265 -5.23 -11.49 -8.63
CA ASN A 265 -5.01 -12.67 -7.79
C ASN A 265 -3.61 -13.31 -7.99
N SER A 266 -2.61 -12.50 -8.32
CA SER A 266 -1.24 -12.93 -8.60
C SER A 266 -0.22 -12.18 -7.76
N LEU A 267 0.51 -12.90 -6.90
CA LEU A 267 1.65 -12.35 -6.16
C LEU A 267 2.82 -12.00 -7.08
N TYR A 268 3.01 -12.72 -8.20
CA TYR A 268 4.11 -12.40 -9.14
C TYR A 268 4.04 -10.98 -9.65
N ILE A 269 2.85 -10.50 -10.04
CA ILE A 269 2.71 -9.13 -10.58
C ILE A 269 3.12 -8.10 -9.55
N VAL A 270 2.59 -8.21 -8.34
CA VAL A 270 2.87 -7.21 -7.29
C VAL A 270 4.31 -7.26 -6.81
N VAL A 271 4.93 -8.45 -6.77
CA VAL A 271 6.38 -8.59 -6.50
C VAL A 271 7.22 -7.91 -7.59
N ILE A 272 6.89 -8.12 -8.87
CA ILE A 272 7.61 -7.47 -9.99
C ILE A 272 7.46 -5.95 -9.92
N LEU A 273 6.25 -5.45 -9.68
CA LEU A 273 6.00 -4.00 -9.58
C LEU A 273 6.71 -3.38 -8.37
N HIS A 274 6.68 -4.06 -7.22
CA HIS A 274 7.39 -3.62 -6.04
C HIS A 274 8.92 -3.64 -6.25
N ALA A 275 9.45 -4.72 -6.81
CA ALA A 275 10.87 -4.81 -7.16
C ALA A 275 11.30 -3.69 -8.13
N PHE A 276 10.47 -3.36 -9.12
CA PHE A 276 10.71 -2.24 -10.03
C PHE A 276 10.76 -0.90 -9.27
N ASN A 277 9.81 -0.65 -8.38
CA ASN A 277 9.79 0.58 -7.56
C ASN A 277 11.06 0.71 -6.73
N ASN A 278 11.46 -0.37 -6.06
CA ASN A 278 12.67 -0.39 -5.24
C ASN A 278 13.95 -0.29 -6.09
N ALA A 279 13.96 -0.88 -7.29
CA ALA A 279 15.08 -0.73 -8.23
C ALA A 279 15.24 0.73 -8.69
N LEU A 280 14.13 1.44 -8.95
CA LEU A 280 14.16 2.86 -9.29
C LEU A 280 14.71 3.70 -8.13
N ALA A 281 14.24 3.47 -6.90
CA ALA A 281 14.76 4.15 -5.72
C ALA A 281 16.26 3.86 -5.51
N MET A 282 16.68 2.59 -5.68
CA MET A 282 18.08 2.19 -5.54
C MET A 282 18.98 2.76 -6.64
N LEU A 283 18.44 2.92 -7.85
CA LEU A 283 19.13 3.62 -8.95
C LEU A 283 19.38 5.08 -8.58
N LEU A 284 18.37 5.81 -8.11
CA LEU A 284 18.50 7.20 -7.67
C LEU A 284 19.50 7.33 -6.51
N LEU A 285 19.45 6.41 -5.55
CA LEU A 285 20.41 6.33 -4.45
C LEU A 285 21.85 6.16 -4.96
N THR A 286 22.06 5.26 -5.93
CA THR A 286 23.39 4.98 -6.49
C THR A 286 23.93 6.15 -7.30
N LEU A 287 23.06 6.90 -7.96
CA LEU A 287 23.40 8.12 -8.71
C LEU A 287 23.61 9.34 -7.81
N GLY A 288 23.43 9.23 -6.49
CA GLY A 288 23.61 10.32 -5.54
C GLY A 288 22.40 11.22 -5.34
N TYR A 289 21.22 10.85 -5.88
CA TYR A 289 19.99 11.63 -5.80
C TYR A 289 19.00 11.16 -4.71
N ALA A 290 19.48 10.36 -3.74
CA ALA A 290 18.61 9.79 -2.70
C ALA A 290 17.87 10.83 -1.85
N HIS A 291 18.52 11.95 -1.59
CA HIS A 291 18.02 13.04 -0.75
C HIS A 291 17.69 14.30 -1.56
N THR A 292 17.71 14.20 -2.89
CA THR A 292 17.44 15.32 -3.79
C THR A 292 16.08 15.10 -4.45
N THR A 293 15.15 15.98 -4.19
CA THR A 293 13.86 15.96 -4.86
C THR A 293 13.99 16.41 -6.31
N LEU A 294 13.07 16.00 -7.15
CA LEU A 294 13.05 16.46 -8.55
C LEU A 294 12.91 17.99 -8.63
N TYR A 295 12.14 18.58 -7.70
CA TYR A 295 12.01 20.03 -7.58
C TYR A 295 13.34 20.71 -7.26
N GLU A 296 14.09 20.21 -6.28
CA GLU A 296 15.41 20.75 -5.90
C GLU A 296 16.41 20.62 -7.03
N LEU A 297 16.49 19.43 -7.64
CA LEU A 297 17.37 19.17 -8.80
C LEU A 297 17.10 20.17 -9.92
N MET A 298 15.86 20.33 -10.32
CA MET A 298 15.50 21.27 -11.40
C MET A 298 15.67 22.72 -11.00
N SER A 299 15.38 23.08 -9.75
CA SER A 299 15.53 24.44 -9.24
C SER A 299 16.99 24.87 -9.18
N ALA A 300 17.90 23.97 -8.79
CA ALA A 300 19.34 24.24 -8.76
C ALA A 300 19.90 24.58 -10.16
N HIS A 301 19.27 24.08 -11.22
CA HIS A 301 19.65 24.35 -12.61
C HIS A 301 18.80 25.47 -13.25
N GLY A 302 17.99 26.21 -12.47
CA GLY A 302 17.14 27.27 -12.99
C GLY A 302 15.89 26.79 -13.77
N LEU A 303 15.57 25.49 -13.70
CA LEU A 303 14.55 24.84 -14.51
C LEU A 303 13.21 24.65 -13.78
N LYS A 304 12.81 25.61 -12.92
CA LYS A 304 11.53 25.55 -12.14
C LYS A 304 10.29 25.37 -13.02
N MET A 305 10.25 26.04 -14.18
CA MET A 305 9.14 25.88 -15.13
C MET A 305 9.08 24.46 -15.68
N LEU A 306 10.23 23.84 -15.94
CA LEU A 306 10.31 22.47 -16.41
C LEU A 306 9.77 21.49 -15.35
N TYR A 307 10.06 21.73 -14.04
CA TYR A 307 9.45 20.94 -12.97
C TYR A 307 7.93 20.96 -13.04
N THR A 308 7.31 22.12 -13.21
CA THR A 308 5.84 22.24 -13.31
C THR A 308 5.29 21.42 -14.49
N VAL A 309 5.98 21.46 -15.63
CA VAL A 309 5.60 20.66 -16.80
C VAL A 309 5.76 19.17 -16.51
N VAL A 310 6.88 18.73 -15.95
CA VAL A 310 7.15 17.32 -15.62
C VAL A 310 6.12 16.82 -14.59
N TYR A 311 5.81 17.61 -13.57
CA TYR A 311 4.77 17.27 -12.59
C TYR A 311 3.40 17.11 -13.26
N GLY A 312 3.00 18.05 -14.11
CA GLY A 312 1.73 17.97 -14.85
C GLY A 312 1.65 16.77 -15.78
N VAL A 313 2.73 16.46 -16.50
CA VAL A 313 2.85 15.27 -17.35
C VAL A 313 2.77 14.00 -16.50
N SER A 314 3.45 13.96 -15.35
CA SER A 314 3.42 12.82 -14.43
C SER A 314 2.02 12.59 -13.86
N LEU A 315 1.30 13.66 -13.53
CA LEU A 315 -0.11 13.57 -13.12
C LEU A 315 -0.99 13.01 -14.25
N GLY A 316 -0.78 13.45 -15.49
CA GLY A 316 -1.44 12.89 -16.67
C GLY A 316 -1.13 11.40 -16.85
N ILE A 317 0.14 11.01 -16.74
CA ILE A 317 0.57 9.60 -16.80
C ILE A 317 -0.08 8.79 -15.67
N PHE A 318 -0.11 9.32 -14.45
CA PHE A 318 -0.76 8.67 -13.31
C PHE A 318 -2.23 8.33 -13.59
N LEU A 319 -2.99 9.30 -14.12
CA LEU A 319 -4.40 9.10 -14.45
C LEU A 319 -4.59 8.09 -15.59
N VAL A 320 -3.82 8.23 -16.67
CA VAL A 320 -3.88 7.32 -17.83
C VAL A 320 -3.44 5.91 -17.44
N ALA A 321 -2.32 5.77 -16.74
CA ALA A 321 -1.82 4.46 -16.31
C ALA A 321 -2.78 3.78 -15.33
N GLY A 322 -3.36 4.54 -14.38
CA GLY A 322 -4.39 4.04 -13.48
C GLY A 322 -5.62 3.53 -14.23
N TYR A 323 -6.12 4.29 -15.20
CA TYR A 323 -7.22 3.85 -16.07
C TYR A 323 -6.84 2.60 -16.88
N MET A 324 -5.64 2.55 -17.45
CA MET A 324 -5.18 1.41 -18.24
C MET A 324 -4.97 0.14 -17.41
N VAL A 325 -4.47 0.27 -16.19
CA VAL A 325 -4.40 -0.83 -15.20
C VAL A 325 -5.81 -1.36 -14.95
N TRP A 326 -6.76 -0.48 -14.61
CA TRP A 326 -8.14 -0.87 -14.37
C TRP A 326 -8.77 -1.57 -15.58
N LYS A 327 -8.62 -0.99 -16.79
CA LYS A 327 -9.17 -1.53 -18.05
C LYS A 327 -8.55 -2.89 -18.40
N THR A 328 -7.23 -3.05 -18.22
CA THR A 328 -6.55 -4.32 -18.50
C THR A 328 -7.04 -5.42 -17.56
N ILE A 329 -7.21 -5.12 -16.27
CA ILE A 329 -7.76 -6.04 -15.28
C ILE A 329 -9.21 -6.43 -15.63
N ALA A 330 -10.05 -5.47 -16.04
CA ALA A 330 -11.43 -5.75 -16.44
C ALA A 330 -11.48 -6.77 -17.61
N ARG A 331 -10.67 -6.54 -18.65
CA ARG A 331 -10.56 -7.46 -19.80
C ARG A 331 -10.09 -8.87 -19.41
N LEU A 332 -9.11 -8.97 -18.51
CA LEU A 332 -8.62 -10.27 -18.06
C LEU A 332 -9.73 -11.06 -17.35
N ARG A 333 -10.56 -10.39 -16.57
CA ARG A 333 -11.70 -11.04 -15.89
C ARG A 333 -12.78 -11.49 -16.84
N GLU A 334 -13.13 -10.68 -17.84
CA GLU A 334 -14.07 -11.05 -18.89
C GLU A 334 -13.61 -12.31 -19.65
N GLN A 335 -12.31 -12.37 -19.95
CA GLN A 335 -11.72 -13.57 -20.58
C GLN A 335 -11.75 -14.80 -19.70
N GLU A 336 -11.49 -14.64 -18.37
CA GLU A 336 -11.59 -15.76 -17.42
C GLU A 336 -13.02 -16.27 -17.27
N GLN A 337 -14.03 -15.38 -17.25
CA GLN A 337 -15.43 -15.74 -17.17
C GLN A 337 -15.89 -16.47 -18.43
N ALA A 338 -15.57 -15.94 -19.61
CA ALA A 338 -15.92 -16.57 -20.89
C ALA A 338 -15.26 -17.97 -21.02
N ALA A 339 -14.03 -18.13 -20.55
CA ALA A 339 -13.34 -19.42 -20.54
C ALA A 339 -13.96 -20.43 -19.56
N ALA A 340 -14.52 -19.97 -18.44
CA ALA A 340 -15.22 -20.80 -17.47
C ALA A 340 -16.61 -21.26 -17.94
N GLU A 341 -17.31 -20.41 -18.71
CA GLU A 341 -18.60 -20.72 -19.32
C GLU A 341 -18.51 -21.69 -20.52
N ALA A 342 -17.33 -21.76 -21.17
CA ALA A 342 -17.07 -22.65 -22.29
C ALA A 342 -16.64 -24.07 -21.89
N GLN A 343 -16.44 -24.34 -20.60
CA GLN A 343 -16.09 -25.65 -20.01
C GLN A 343 -17.30 -26.35 -19.40
#